data_a3cbc7b9d38222d20c5de6b42029bd95
#
_entry.id   a3cbc7b9d38222d20c5de6b42029bd95
#
_cell.length_a   1.000
_cell.length_b   1.000
_cell.length_c   1.000
_cell.angle_alpha   90.00
_cell.angle_beta   90.00
_cell.angle_gamma   90.00
#
_symmetry.space_group_name_H-M   'P 1'
#
loop_
_entity.id
_entity.type
_entity.pdbx_description
1 polymer ?
#
loop_
_entity_poly.entity_id
_entity_poly.type
_entity_poly.pdbx_seq_one_letter_code
_entity_poly.pdbx_strand_id
1 'polypeptide(L)' 'MFKHYTVGYHEADRSHKDICTYAEDYYDALQTVKSDLPYLDDHPNSIDSVLLEK' A
#
# COMPACT_ATOMS: atom_id res chain seq x y z
N MET A 1 -12.51 -3.37 13.57
CA MET A 1 -12.34 -1.90 13.51
C MET A 1 -11.26 -1.56 12.50
N PHE A 2 -11.54 -0.61 11.62
CA PHE A 2 -10.57 -0.20 10.60
C PHE A 2 -9.57 0.79 11.15
N LYS A 3 -8.33 0.64 10.70
CA LYS A 3 -7.24 1.53 11.02
C LYS A 3 -6.79 2.22 9.74
N HIS A 4 -6.17 3.36 9.88
CA HIS A 4 -5.68 4.12 8.74
C HIS A 4 -4.21 3.77 8.48
N TYR A 5 -3.92 3.30 7.27
CA TYR A 5 -2.57 2.95 6.86
C TYR A 5 -2.12 3.81 5.69
N THR A 6 -0.85 4.15 5.68
CA THR A 6 -0.21 4.81 4.55
C THR A 6 0.78 3.83 3.94
N VAL A 7 0.59 3.51 2.67
CA VAL A 7 1.46 2.59 1.95
C VAL A 7 2.32 3.38 0.98
N GLY A 8 3.64 3.31 1.17
CA GLY A 8 4.60 3.95 0.28
C GLY A 8 5.08 2.95 -0.75
N TYR A 9 5.12 3.36 -2.00
CA TYR A 9 5.56 2.49 -3.08
C TYR A 9 6.25 3.33 -4.16
N HIS A 10 6.95 2.66 -5.07
CA HIS A 10 7.54 3.33 -6.22
C HIS A 10 7.01 2.71 -7.51
N GLU A 11 6.91 3.53 -8.55
CA GLU A 11 6.43 3.09 -9.85
C GLU A 11 7.60 2.65 -10.74
N ALA A 12 7.27 2.22 -11.97
CA ALA A 12 8.27 1.73 -12.91
C ALA A 12 9.34 2.77 -13.24
N ASP A 13 8.96 4.05 -13.20
CA ASP A 13 9.89 5.16 -13.45
C ASP A 13 10.65 5.59 -12.18
N ARG A 14 10.50 4.82 -11.10
CA ARG A 14 11.13 5.05 -9.79
C ARG A 14 10.55 6.24 -9.03
N SER A 15 9.43 6.80 -9.48
CA SER A 15 8.74 7.84 -8.73
C SER A 15 8.14 7.26 -7.47
N HIS A 16 8.41 7.90 -6.33
CA HIS A 16 7.85 7.48 -5.06
C HIS A 16 6.44 8.06 -4.90
N LYS A 17 5.51 7.22 -4.46
CA LYS A 17 4.14 7.66 -4.21
C LYS A 17 3.63 7.03 -2.93
N ASP A 18 2.64 7.69 -2.33
CA ASP A 18 1.97 7.20 -1.13
C ASP A 18 0.49 7.08 -1.40
N ILE A 19 -0.12 6.03 -0.85
CA ILE A 19 -1.55 5.84 -0.92
C ILE A 19 -2.06 5.51 0.48
N CYS A 20 -3.19 6.09 0.86
CA CYS A 20 -3.81 5.85 2.16
C CYS A 20 -4.96 4.87 2.00
N THR A 21 -5.11 3.99 2.97
CA THR A 21 -6.20 3.03 2.95
C THR A 21 -6.65 2.73 4.38
N TYR A 22 -7.89 2.28 4.53
CA TYR A 22 -8.42 1.80 5.80
C TYR A 22 -8.49 0.28 5.76
N ALA A 23 -8.01 -0.36 6.80
CA ALA A 23 -7.96 -1.82 6.87
C ALA A 23 -7.96 -2.27 8.32
N GLU A 24 -8.30 -3.52 8.54
CA GLU A 24 -8.33 -4.09 9.90
C GLU A 24 -6.94 -4.37 10.42
N ASP A 25 -6.00 -4.70 9.52
CA ASP A 25 -4.63 -4.98 9.89
C ASP A 25 -3.70 -4.73 8.71
N TYR A 26 -2.42 -4.91 8.95
CA TYR A 26 -1.36 -4.72 7.98
C TYR A 26 -1.59 -5.54 6.69
N TYR A 27 -1.92 -6.81 6.86
CA TYR A 27 -2.10 -7.71 5.71
C TYR A 27 -3.29 -7.25 4.85
N ASP A 28 -4.38 -6.88 5.51
CA ASP A 28 -5.58 -6.40 4.81
C ASP A 28 -5.27 -5.11 4.05
N ALA A 29 -4.47 -4.23 4.65
CA ALA A 29 -4.05 -2.99 3.98
C ALA A 29 -3.29 -3.30 2.69
N LEU A 30 -2.38 -4.26 2.73
CA LEU A 30 -1.63 -4.65 1.54
C LEU A 30 -2.54 -5.23 0.46
N GLN A 31 -3.48 -6.07 0.83
CA GLN A 31 -4.41 -6.66 -0.13
C GLN A 31 -5.28 -5.60 -0.78
N THR A 32 -5.76 -4.65 0.00
CA THR A 32 -6.59 -3.56 -0.51
C THR A 32 -5.82 -2.71 -1.52
N VAL A 33 -4.59 -2.35 -1.19
CA VAL A 33 -3.77 -1.53 -2.06
C VAL A 33 -3.44 -2.27 -3.37
N LYS A 34 -3.14 -3.56 -3.29
CA LYS A 34 -2.88 -4.36 -4.48
C LYS A 34 -4.10 -4.47 -5.38
N SER A 35 -5.28 -4.53 -4.78
CA SER A 35 -6.53 -4.56 -5.54
C SER A 35 -6.78 -3.24 -6.26
N ASP A 36 -6.48 -2.12 -5.59
CA ASP A 36 -6.68 -0.79 -6.16
C ASP A 36 -5.64 -0.45 -7.23
N LEU A 37 -4.43 -0.98 -7.06
CA LEU A 37 -3.31 -0.70 -7.96
C LEU A 37 -2.76 -2.02 -8.50
N PRO A 38 -3.26 -2.50 -9.63
CA PRO A 38 -2.83 -3.77 -10.21
C PRO A 38 -1.32 -3.86 -10.44
N TYR A 39 -0.67 -2.73 -10.66
CA TYR A 39 0.77 -2.70 -10.79
C TYR A 39 1.46 -3.30 -9.56
N LEU A 40 0.95 -2.99 -8.37
CA LEU A 40 1.53 -3.49 -7.12
C LEU A 40 1.26 -4.97 -6.91
N ASP A 41 0.16 -5.48 -7.45
CA ASP A 41 -0.12 -6.91 -7.40
C ASP A 41 0.91 -7.69 -8.23
N ASP A 42 1.28 -7.14 -9.39
CA ASP A 42 2.29 -7.74 -10.25
C ASP A 42 3.72 -7.50 -9.73
N HIS A 43 3.92 -6.41 -8.98
CA HIS A 43 5.24 -6.00 -8.52
C HIS A 43 5.23 -5.73 -7.02
N PRO A 44 5.02 -6.76 -6.18
CA PRO A 44 4.91 -6.55 -4.74
C PRO A 44 6.18 -5.96 -4.11
N ASN A 45 7.33 -6.14 -4.75
CA ASN A 45 8.58 -5.57 -4.24
C ASN A 45 8.65 -4.06 -4.41
N SER A 46 7.71 -3.47 -5.15
CA SER A 46 7.65 -2.02 -5.31
C SER A 46 7.08 -1.32 -4.07
N ILE A 47 6.47 -2.07 -3.17
CA ILE A 47 5.97 -1.50 -1.91
C ILE A 47 7.15 -1.28 -0.98
N ASP A 48 7.38 -0.03 -0.61
CA ASP A 48 8.53 0.35 0.22
C ASP A 48 8.23 0.29 1.71
N SER A 49 7.03 0.70 2.10
CA SER A 49 6.68 0.75 3.52
C SER A 49 5.17 0.74 3.71
N VAL A 50 4.77 0.30 4.89
CA VAL A 50 3.38 0.38 5.32
C VAL A 50 3.40 0.94 6.74
N LEU A 51 2.77 2.09 6.93
CA LEU A 51 2.76 2.78 8.21
C LEU A 51 1.35 2.85 8.76
N LEU A 52 1.22 2.52 10.04
CA LEU A 52 -0.05 2.69 10.74
C LEU A 52 -0.15 4.14 11.21
N GLU A 53 -1.16 4.84 10.73
CA GLU A 53 -1.44 6.21 11.16
C GLU A 53 -2.42 6.20 12.33
N LYS A 54 -2.21 7.09 13.26
CA LYS A 54 -3.08 7.18 14.43
C LYS A 54 -4.10 8.31 14.29
#